data_7a7157313ba05eac70825902eb6fc659
#
_entry.id   7a7157313ba05eac70825902eb6fc659
#
_cell.length_a   1.000
_cell.length_b   1.000
_cell.length_c   1.000
_cell.angle_alpha   90.00
_cell.angle_beta   90.00
_cell.angle_gamma   90.00
#
_symmetry.space_group_name_H-M   'P 1'
#
loop_
_entity.id
_entity.type
_entity.pdbx_description
1 polymer ?
#
loop_
_entity_poly.entity_id
_entity_poly.type
_entity_poly.pdbx_seq_one_letter_code
_entity_poly.pdbx_strand_id
1 'polypeptide(L)'
;ATVTYNDGKIAYAEKTPWGDIDIAFANCMANNLYTFSSVSIDGIEVNHTESDNIGPFLIDRKGWSGGNHLNGERLSAHTRSVRVSLDGKELKNDCSVKGKILTVEVDNILLHPSDDSELANEHVIYTVSGNSIDVKASHEFLCAPETIERYYGMQSMFVNEYETLTPGGKFSTWTTYPVT
;
A
#
# COMPACT_ATOMS: atom_id res chain seq x y z
N ALA A 1 4.73 11.27 -16.24
CA ALA A 1 5.01 9.87 -15.97
C ALA A 1 4.66 8.95 -17.13
N THR A 2 5.21 7.76 -17.15
CA THR A 2 4.77 6.65 -18.00
C THR A 2 4.14 5.59 -17.09
N VAL A 3 2.96 5.10 -17.43
CA VAL A 3 2.26 4.06 -16.69
C VAL A 3 2.06 2.86 -17.60
N THR A 4 2.50 1.70 -17.14
CA THR A 4 2.25 0.41 -17.78
C THR A 4 1.35 -0.41 -16.89
N TYR A 5 0.25 -0.93 -17.44
CA TYR A 5 -0.66 -1.83 -16.74
C TYR A 5 -0.74 -3.13 -17.52
N ASN A 6 -0.16 -4.19 -16.98
CA ASN A 6 -0.04 -5.47 -17.66
C ASN A 6 -0.12 -6.62 -16.66
N ASP A 7 -0.88 -7.67 -17.00
CA ASP A 7 -1.06 -8.87 -16.17
C ASP A 7 -1.42 -8.55 -14.71
N GLY A 8 -2.32 -7.59 -14.52
CA GLY A 8 -2.75 -7.14 -13.19
C GLY A 8 -1.70 -6.35 -12.40
N LYS A 9 -0.53 -6.04 -12.98
CA LYS A 9 0.53 -5.26 -12.35
C LYS A 9 0.63 -3.88 -12.96
N ILE A 10 0.88 -2.88 -12.14
CA ILE A 10 1.10 -1.51 -12.58
C ILE A 10 2.56 -1.15 -12.34
N ALA A 11 3.19 -0.52 -13.33
CA ALA A 11 4.46 0.15 -13.19
C ALA A 11 4.28 1.63 -13.54
N TYR A 12 4.65 2.51 -12.62
CA TYR A 12 4.70 3.95 -12.78
C TYR A 12 6.15 4.38 -12.81
N ALA A 13 6.56 5.11 -13.81
CA ALA A 13 7.92 5.64 -13.95
C ALA A 13 7.89 7.13 -14.27
N GLU A 14 8.61 7.93 -13.52
CA GLU A 14 8.73 9.36 -13.72
C GLU A 14 10.14 9.88 -13.47
N LYS A 15 10.61 10.73 -14.39
CA LYS A 15 11.85 11.50 -14.22
C LYS A 15 11.51 12.81 -13.50
N THR A 16 12.08 13.00 -12.32
CA THR A 16 11.90 14.20 -11.54
C THR A 16 13.23 14.94 -11.34
N PRO A 17 13.22 16.22 -10.92
CA PRO A 17 14.46 16.91 -10.55
C PRO A 17 15.19 16.26 -9.34
N TRP A 18 14.53 15.35 -8.64
CA TRP A 18 15.02 14.68 -7.42
C TRP A 18 15.51 13.25 -7.66
N GLY A 19 15.41 12.77 -8.89
CA GLY A 19 15.78 11.43 -9.32
C GLY A 19 14.70 10.77 -10.16
N ASP A 20 15.07 9.64 -10.78
CA ASP A 20 14.13 8.78 -11.51
C ASP A 20 13.33 7.96 -10.47
N ILE A 21 12.00 8.08 -10.47
CA ILE A 21 11.12 7.42 -9.53
C ILE A 21 10.37 6.30 -10.26
N ASP A 22 10.46 5.09 -9.70
CA ASP A 22 9.69 3.93 -10.14
C ASP A 22 8.86 3.39 -9.00
N ILE A 23 7.56 3.16 -9.26
CA ILE A 23 6.61 2.61 -8.30
C ILE A 23 5.87 1.46 -8.98
N ALA A 24 5.85 0.30 -8.33
CA ALA A 24 5.07 -0.84 -8.79
C ALA A 24 3.90 -1.12 -7.87
N PHE A 25 2.76 -1.52 -8.45
CA PHE A 25 1.60 -2.05 -7.73
C PHE A 25 1.34 -3.48 -8.17
N ALA A 26 1.13 -4.34 -7.19
CA ALA A 26 0.79 -5.75 -7.39
C ALA A 26 0.19 -6.31 -6.10
N ASN A 27 -0.28 -7.54 -6.17
CA ASN A 27 -0.56 -8.30 -4.97
C ASN A 27 0.75 -8.59 -4.23
N CYS A 28 0.83 -8.18 -2.98
CA CYS A 28 2.02 -8.34 -2.13
C CYS A 28 1.60 -8.42 -0.66
N MET A 29 2.56 -8.35 0.26
CA MET A 29 2.36 -8.56 1.70
C MET A 29 1.93 -10.00 2.03
N ALA A 30 1.89 -10.34 3.31
CA ALA A 30 1.51 -11.68 3.78
C ALA A 30 0.07 -12.05 3.38
N ASN A 31 -0.84 -11.07 3.38
CA ASN A 31 -2.23 -11.25 2.98
C ASN A 31 -2.45 -11.25 1.46
N ASN A 32 -1.40 -11.09 0.65
CA ASN A 32 -1.54 -10.97 -0.80
C ASN A 32 -2.51 -9.85 -1.23
N LEU A 33 -2.49 -8.73 -0.51
CA LEU A 33 -3.31 -7.57 -0.83
C LEU A 33 -2.70 -6.76 -1.98
N TYR A 34 -3.55 -6.11 -2.77
CA TYR A 34 -3.12 -5.26 -3.86
C TYR A 34 -2.72 -3.88 -3.34
N THR A 35 -1.43 -3.55 -3.44
CA THR A 35 -0.88 -2.26 -2.99
C THR A 35 0.40 -1.94 -3.77
N PHE A 36 1.10 -0.84 -3.42
CA PHE A 36 2.42 -0.63 -3.98
C PHE A 36 3.40 -1.67 -3.41
N SER A 37 3.99 -2.43 -4.32
CA SER A 37 4.86 -3.56 -3.99
C SER A 37 6.34 -3.18 -3.99
N SER A 38 6.69 -2.06 -4.62
CA SER A 38 8.04 -1.54 -4.73
C SER A 38 8.00 -0.04 -4.95
N VAL A 39 8.95 0.66 -4.35
CA VAL A 39 9.25 2.07 -4.61
C VAL A 39 10.75 2.19 -4.73
N SER A 40 11.24 2.70 -5.87
CA SER A 40 12.66 2.95 -6.05
C SER A 40 12.95 4.37 -6.52
N ILE A 41 14.13 4.86 -6.17
CA ILE A 41 14.67 6.15 -6.61
C ILE A 41 16.04 5.90 -7.23
N ASP A 42 16.23 6.34 -8.48
CA ASP A 42 17.44 6.08 -9.26
C ASP A 42 17.82 4.58 -9.30
N GLY A 43 16.81 3.71 -9.36
CA GLY A 43 16.96 2.25 -9.39
C GLY A 43 17.28 1.61 -8.04
N ILE A 44 17.25 2.37 -6.95
CA ILE A 44 17.50 1.88 -5.60
C ILE A 44 16.18 1.71 -4.87
N GLU A 45 15.87 0.47 -4.45
CA GLU A 45 14.66 0.15 -3.68
C GLU A 45 14.69 0.84 -2.32
N VAL A 46 13.61 1.58 -2.01
CA VAL A 46 13.50 2.34 -0.75
C VAL A 46 12.40 1.81 0.18
N ASN A 47 11.52 0.95 -0.31
CA ASN A 47 10.43 0.37 0.47
C ASN A 47 10.75 -1.09 0.84
N HIS A 48 10.66 -1.42 2.13
CA HIS A 48 10.91 -2.78 2.60
C HIS A 48 9.68 -3.68 2.42
N THR A 49 9.90 -4.96 2.11
CA THR A 49 8.83 -5.95 1.88
C THR A 49 7.98 -6.24 3.13
N GLU A 50 8.50 -5.92 4.32
CA GLU A 50 7.77 -6.06 5.59
C GLU A 50 6.91 -4.84 5.95
N SER A 51 6.84 -3.84 5.06
CA SER A 51 5.98 -2.66 5.28
C SER A 51 4.51 -3.04 5.33
N ASP A 52 3.78 -2.41 6.24
CA ASP A 52 2.33 -2.34 6.22
C ASP A 52 1.89 -1.16 5.35
N ASN A 53 1.79 -1.39 4.05
CA ASN A 53 1.37 -0.36 3.09
C ASN A 53 -0.12 -0.03 3.19
N ILE A 54 -0.87 -0.82 3.95
CA ILE A 54 -2.23 -0.60 4.43
C ILE A 54 -2.24 -1.07 5.88
N GLY A 55 -2.78 -0.29 6.78
CA GLY A 55 -2.69 -0.56 8.21
C GLY A 55 -3.60 -1.69 8.68
N PRO A 56 -3.10 -2.57 9.57
CA PRO A 56 -3.90 -3.61 10.21
C PRO A 56 -4.64 -3.09 11.44
N PHE A 57 -5.71 -3.79 11.78
CA PHE A 57 -6.38 -3.70 13.07
C PHE A 57 -6.00 -4.86 13.98
N LEU A 58 -5.77 -4.58 15.26
CA LEU A 58 -5.75 -5.61 16.31
C LEU A 58 -7.14 -5.67 16.93
N ILE A 59 -7.80 -6.81 16.81
CA ILE A 59 -9.21 -7.02 17.16
C ILE A 59 -9.33 -7.96 18.35
N ASP A 60 -10.07 -7.53 19.39
CA ASP A 60 -10.52 -8.34 20.51
C ASP A 60 -9.43 -9.13 21.25
N ARG A 61 -8.16 -8.67 21.19
CA ARG A 61 -6.97 -9.41 21.63
C ARG A 61 -6.84 -10.82 21.03
N LYS A 62 -7.56 -11.07 19.94
CA LYS A 62 -7.61 -12.38 19.28
C LYS A 62 -6.69 -12.48 18.10
N GLY A 63 -6.39 -11.35 17.45
CA GLY A 63 -5.49 -11.33 16.32
C GLY A 63 -5.64 -10.10 15.42
N TRP A 64 -4.97 -10.17 14.29
CA TRP A 64 -4.90 -9.11 13.31
C TRP A 64 -5.97 -9.24 12.24
N SER A 65 -6.35 -8.11 11.67
CA SER A 65 -7.21 -8.02 10.50
C SER A 65 -6.65 -6.97 9.54
N GLY A 66 -6.30 -7.38 8.33
CA GLY A 66 -5.71 -6.52 7.29
C GLY A 66 -4.18 -6.38 7.35
N GLY A 67 -3.66 -5.46 6.54
CA GLY A 67 -2.25 -5.15 6.43
C GLY A 67 -1.36 -6.33 6.06
N ASN A 68 -0.12 -6.33 6.53
CA ASN A 68 0.86 -7.39 6.32
C ASN A 68 0.84 -8.46 7.44
N HIS A 69 -0.30 -8.65 8.07
CA HIS A 69 -0.44 -9.54 9.23
C HIS A 69 -1.40 -10.69 8.98
N LEU A 70 -0.92 -11.90 9.21
CA LEU A 70 -1.72 -13.12 9.19
C LEU A 70 -2.25 -13.46 10.59
N ASN A 71 -3.27 -14.29 10.66
CA ASN A 71 -3.71 -14.97 11.89
C ASN A 71 -3.16 -16.40 11.92
N GLY A 72 -1.94 -16.56 12.44
CA GLY A 72 -1.18 -17.77 12.25
C GLY A 72 -0.82 -17.96 10.77
N GLU A 73 -1.33 -19.03 10.13
CA GLU A 73 -1.14 -19.28 8.69
C GLU A 73 -2.33 -18.83 7.84
N ARG A 74 -3.37 -18.29 8.46
CA ARG A 74 -4.60 -17.88 7.77
C ARG A 74 -4.52 -16.42 7.33
N LEU A 75 -5.07 -16.12 6.15
CA LEU A 75 -5.25 -14.74 5.69
C LEU A 75 -6.16 -13.98 6.66
N SER A 76 -5.85 -12.74 6.94
CA SER A 76 -6.68 -11.82 7.72
C SER A 76 -7.41 -10.80 6.86
N ALA A 77 -7.18 -10.81 5.54
CA ALA A 77 -7.83 -9.98 4.56
C ALA A 77 -7.61 -10.53 3.14
N HIS A 78 -8.38 -10.05 2.17
CA HIS A 78 -8.15 -10.30 0.74
C HIS A 78 -8.64 -9.14 -0.12
N THR A 79 -8.01 -8.94 -1.28
CA THR A 79 -8.45 -7.94 -2.26
C THR A 79 -9.65 -8.49 -3.05
N ARG A 80 -10.72 -7.70 -3.12
CA ARG A 80 -11.94 -7.98 -3.89
C ARG A 80 -11.89 -7.40 -5.28
N SER A 81 -11.45 -6.16 -5.41
CA SER A 81 -11.41 -5.46 -6.70
C SER A 81 -10.28 -4.42 -6.77
N VAL A 82 -9.82 -4.15 -7.99
CA VAL A 82 -8.85 -3.11 -8.29
C VAL A 82 -9.33 -2.33 -9.51
N ARG A 83 -9.33 -1.00 -9.41
CA ARG A 83 -9.57 -0.08 -10.53
C ARG A 83 -8.39 0.85 -10.70
N VAL A 84 -8.00 1.06 -11.93
CA VAL A 84 -6.83 1.86 -12.28
C VAL A 84 -7.24 2.97 -13.24
N SER A 85 -6.83 4.19 -12.96
CA SER A 85 -7.05 5.32 -13.86
C SER A 85 -5.83 6.23 -13.95
N LEU A 86 -5.66 6.88 -15.10
CA LEU A 86 -4.64 7.89 -15.34
C LEU A 86 -5.30 9.16 -15.82
N ASP A 87 -5.06 10.27 -15.11
CA ASP A 87 -5.72 11.57 -15.37
C ASP A 87 -7.26 11.44 -15.44
N GLY A 88 -7.83 10.62 -14.56
CA GLY A 88 -9.27 10.35 -14.48
C GLY A 88 -9.84 9.43 -15.56
N LYS A 89 -9.01 8.87 -16.45
CA LYS A 89 -9.43 7.89 -17.45
C LYS A 89 -9.07 6.50 -16.99
N GLU A 90 -10.06 5.62 -16.94
CA GLU A 90 -9.84 4.22 -16.59
C GLU A 90 -8.89 3.53 -17.57
N LEU A 91 -7.92 2.80 -17.02
CA LEU A 91 -6.98 2.01 -17.79
C LEU A 91 -7.47 0.55 -17.87
N LYS A 92 -7.30 -0.03 -19.04
CA LYS A 92 -7.48 -1.46 -19.23
C LYS A 92 -6.13 -2.16 -19.17
N ASN A 93 -6.14 -3.42 -18.75
CA ASN A 93 -4.93 -4.26 -18.79
C ASN A 93 -4.31 -4.26 -20.21
N ASP A 94 -3.03 -4.53 -20.28
CA ASP A 94 -2.21 -4.55 -21.51
C ASP A 94 -2.07 -3.18 -22.20
N CYS A 95 -1.84 -2.14 -21.42
CA CYS A 95 -1.60 -0.80 -21.94
C CYS A 95 -0.29 -0.18 -21.40
N SER A 96 0.25 0.77 -22.18
CA SER A 96 1.33 1.67 -21.76
C SER A 96 0.98 3.08 -22.21
N VAL A 97 0.81 3.98 -21.28
CA VAL A 97 0.28 5.34 -21.51
C VAL A 97 1.08 6.38 -20.73
N LYS A 98 1.00 7.64 -21.18
CA LYS A 98 1.62 8.77 -20.50
C LYS A 98 0.57 9.66 -19.87
N GLY A 99 0.83 10.12 -18.66
CA GLY A 99 -0.05 11.03 -17.92
C GLY A 99 0.65 11.59 -16.68
N LYS A 100 -0.12 12.21 -15.81
CA LYS A 100 0.40 12.92 -14.64
C LYS A 100 -0.02 12.28 -13.32
N ILE A 101 -1.28 11.90 -13.21
CA ILE A 101 -1.88 11.44 -11.96
C ILE A 101 -2.39 10.03 -12.15
N LEU A 102 -1.70 9.07 -11.56
CA LEU A 102 -2.17 7.69 -11.46
C LEU A 102 -3.04 7.55 -10.22
N THR A 103 -4.22 6.98 -10.38
CA THR A 103 -5.09 6.59 -9.27
C THR A 103 -5.32 5.08 -9.30
N VAL A 104 -5.07 4.43 -8.18
CA VAL A 104 -5.33 3.01 -7.97
C VAL A 104 -6.33 2.90 -6.83
N GLU A 105 -7.52 2.40 -7.11
CA GLU A 105 -8.57 2.17 -6.12
C GLU A 105 -8.67 0.67 -5.86
N VAL A 106 -8.66 0.30 -4.59
CA VAL A 106 -8.64 -1.09 -4.14
C VAL A 106 -9.75 -1.30 -3.12
N ASP A 107 -10.57 -2.31 -3.33
CA ASP A 107 -11.55 -2.77 -2.35
C ASP A 107 -11.05 -4.09 -1.74
N ASN A 108 -10.87 -4.11 -0.44
CA ASN A 108 -10.50 -5.28 0.35
C ASN A 108 -11.63 -5.70 1.27
N ILE A 109 -11.61 -6.96 1.66
CA ILE A 109 -12.37 -7.50 2.78
C ILE A 109 -11.41 -7.82 3.91
N LEU A 110 -11.67 -7.26 5.07
CA LEU A 110 -11.00 -7.60 6.31
C LEU A 110 -11.75 -8.73 7.00
N LEU A 111 -11.02 -9.71 7.55
CA LEU A 111 -11.58 -10.89 8.17
C LEU A 111 -11.46 -10.83 9.68
N HIS A 112 -12.47 -11.34 10.38
CA HIS A 112 -12.45 -11.43 11.84
C HIS A 112 -11.46 -12.52 12.29
N PRO A 113 -10.55 -12.24 13.24
CA PRO A 113 -9.48 -13.17 13.60
C PRO A 113 -9.95 -14.48 14.25
N SER A 114 -11.18 -14.53 14.79
CA SER A 114 -11.70 -15.72 15.48
C SER A 114 -12.27 -16.78 14.54
N ASP A 115 -12.96 -16.36 13.47
CA ASP A 115 -13.79 -17.27 12.66
C ASP A 115 -13.74 -17.00 11.17
N ASP A 116 -12.87 -16.08 10.73
CA ASP A 116 -12.69 -15.66 9.33
C ASP A 116 -13.96 -15.08 8.68
N SER A 117 -14.98 -14.68 9.47
CA SER A 117 -16.12 -13.95 8.95
C SER A 117 -15.72 -12.56 8.45
N GLU A 118 -16.48 -12.00 7.50
CA GLU A 118 -16.22 -10.65 7.01
C GLU A 118 -16.42 -9.63 8.14
N LEU A 119 -15.35 -8.93 8.52
CA LEU A 119 -15.33 -7.92 9.57
C LEU A 119 -15.65 -6.53 9.02
N ALA A 120 -14.99 -6.15 7.95
CA ALA A 120 -15.12 -4.82 7.36
C ALA A 120 -14.82 -4.79 5.85
N ASN A 121 -15.48 -3.88 5.15
CA ASN A 121 -15.04 -3.42 3.85
C ASN A 121 -13.95 -2.36 4.05
N GLU A 122 -12.82 -2.50 3.38
CA GLU A 122 -11.77 -1.49 3.32
C GLU A 122 -11.67 -0.98 1.88
N HIS A 123 -11.80 0.34 1.72
CA HIS A 123 -11.62 1.00 0.44
C HIS A 123 -10.38 1.90 0.51
N VAL A 124 -9.41 1.64 -0.37
CA VAL A 124 -8.12 2.34 -0.40
C VAL A 124 -7.95 3.03 -1.74
N ILE A 125 -7.58 4.30 -1.70
CA ILE A 125 -7.24 5.10 -2.88
C ILE A 125 -5.78 5.52 -2.77
N TYR A 126 -4.97 5.05 -3.70
CA TYR A 126 -3.61 5.51 -3.92
C TYR A 126 -3.61 6.54 -5.03
N THR A 127 -3.05 7.71 -4.78
CA THR A 127 -2.84 8.74 -5.80
C THR A 127 -1.35 9.00 -5.95
N VAL A 128 -0.81 8.67 -7.09
CA VAL A 128 0.62 8.88 -7.41
C VAL A 128 0.76 10.06 -8.35
N SER A 129 1.59 11.01 -7.95
CA SER A 129 1.84 12.22 -8.74
C SER A 129 3.23 12.76 -8.41
N GLY A 130 4.10 12.84 -9.39
CA GLY A 130 5.47 13.29 -9.19
C GLY A 130 6.20 12.42 -8.17
N ASN A 131 6.58 13.02 -7.03
CA ASN A 131 7.33 12.40 -5.95
C ASN A 131 6.46 12.03 -4.75
N SER A 132 5.15 11.90 -4.90
CA SER A 132 4.23 11.58 -3.81
C SER A 132 3.35 10.37 -4.11
N ILE A 133 3.09 9.59 -3.07
CA ILE A 133 2.02 8.60 -3.00
C ILE A 133 1.10 9.02 -1.87
N ASP A 134 -0.08 9.54 -2.21
CA ASP A 134 -1.11 9.83 -1.23
C ASP A 134 -1.98 8.59 -1.03
N VAL A 135 -2.18 8.19 0.22
CA VAL A 135 -2.98 7.01 0.57
C VAL A 135 -4.17 7.44 1.41
N LYS A 136 -5.37 7.14 0.91
CA LYS A 136 -6.62 7.36 1.64
C LYS A 136 -7.30 6.02 1.84
N ALA A 137 -7.43 5.59 3.11
CA ALA A 137 -8.18 4.41 3.48
C ALA A 137 -9.47 4.79 4.20
N SER A 138 -10.55 4.07 3.91
CA SER A 138 -11.83 4.15 4.61
C SER A 138 -12.34 2.75 4.92
N HIS A 139 -12.99 2.60 6.06
CA HIS A 139 -13.45 1.32 6.57
C HIS A 139 -14.93 1.39 6.92
N GLU A 140 -15.67 0.38 6.49
CA GLU A 140 -17.07 0.15 6.87
C GLU A 140 -17.15 -1.20 7.59
N PHE A 141 -17.34 -1.17 8.90
CA PHE A 141 -17.49 -2.39 9.69
C PHE A 141 -18.84 -3.04 9.42
N LEU A 142 -18.81 -4.31 9.02
CA LEU A 142 -20.00 -5.12 8.71
C LEU A 142 -20.59 -5.76 9.96
N CYS A 143 -19.78 -5.94 10.99
CA CYS A 143 -20.18 -6.32 12.34
C CYS A 143 -19.43 -5.45 13.35
N ALA A 144 -19.98 -5.32 14.55
CA ALA A 144 -19.32 -4.60 15.63
C ALA A 144 -18.30 -5.54 16.29
N PRO A 145 -16.98 -5.27 16.21
CA PRO A 145 -16.01 -6.00 17.02
C PRO A 145 -16.21 -5.63 18.50
N GLU A 146 -15.86 -6.54 19.41
CA GLU A 146 -15.93 -6.25 20.84
C GLU A 146 -15.00 -5.10 21.21
N THR A 147 -13.79 -5.10 20.64
CA THR A 147 -12.77 -4.07 20.88
C THR A 147 -11.83 -3.93 19.70
N ILE A 148 -11.62 -2.72 19.25
CA ILE A 148 -10.47 -2.36 18.40
C ILE A 148 -9.39 -1.85 19.33
N GLU A 149 -8.33 -2.63 19.54
CA GLU A 149 -7.26 -2.25 20.46
C GLU A 149 -6.24 -1.35 19.80
N ARG A 150 -5.99 -1.58 18.51
CA ARG A 150 -5.01 -0.82 17.73
C ARG A 150 -5.43 -0.73 16.26
N TYR A 151 -5.08 0.40 15.68
CA TYR A 151 -5.03 0.62 14.25
C TYR A 151 -3.72 1.34 13.94
N TYR A 152 -2.87 0.73 13.16
CA TYR A 152 -1.55 1.31 12.91
C TYR A 152 -1.53 2.31 11.74
N GLY A 153 -2.54 2.32 10.89
CA GLY A 153 -2.45 3.05 9.63
C GLY A 153 -1.37 2.47 8.73
N MET A 154 -0.87 3.27 7.81
CA MET A 154 0.23 2.86 6.93
C MET A 154 1.56 2.96 7.69
N GLN A 155 2.36 1.89 7.63
CA GLN A 155 3.71 1.84 8.19
C GLN A 155 4.68 1.38 7.11
N SER A 156 5.34 2.33 6.46
CA SER A 156 6.40 2.02 5.51
C SER A 156 7.72 1.88 6.24
N MET A 157 8.37 0.74 6.06
CA MET A 157 9.74 0.50 6.51
C MET A 157 10.69 0.76 5.34
N PHE A 158 11.73 1.51 5.62
CA PHE A 158 12.75 1.83 4.63
C PHE A 158 13.92 0.86 4.74
N VAL A 159 14.57 0.54 3.63
CA VAL A 159 15.80 -0.24 3.65
C VAL A 159 16.92 0.57 4.32
N ASN A 160 17.74 -0.09 5.13
CA ASN A 160 18.74 0.51 6.02
C ASN A 160 19.82 1.37 5.32
N GLU A 161 19.94 1.32 4.01
CA GLU A 161 20.94 2.08 3.25
C GLU A 161 20.61 3.58 3.16
N TYR A 162 19.42 3.99 3.61
CA TYR A 162 18.92 5.37 3.55
C TYR A 162 18.69 5.99 4.93
N GLU A 163 19.69 5.95 5.80
CA GLU A 163 19.63 6.71 7.06
C GLU A 163 19.44 8.22 6.86
N THR A 164 19.64 8.70 5.62
CA THR A 164 19.50 10.12 5.29
C THR A 164 19.02 10.34 3.88
N LEU A 165 17.82 9.90 3.51
CA LEU A 165 17.13 10.52 2.40
C LEU A 165 16.72 11.95 2.82
N THR A 166 17.56 12.91 2.52
CA THR A 166 17.21 14.32 2.53
C THR A 166 17.07 14.80 1.09
N PRO A 167 15.95 14.54 0.41
CA PRO A 167 15.67 15.17 -0.84
C PRO A 167 15.33 16.63 -0.53
N GLY A 168 16.18 17.55 -0.94
CA GLY A 168 15.88 18.98 -0.86
C GLY A 168 15.64 19.55 0.52
N GLY A 169 16.16 18.95 1.57
CA GLY A 169 16.37 19.60 2.86
C GLY A 169 15.15 19.87 3.72
N LYS A 170 14.07 19.15 3.60
CA LYS A 170 12.96 19.23 4.57
C LYS A 170 12.26 17.90 4.75
N PHE A 171 12.90 16.97 5.44
CA PHE A 171 12.16 15.97 6.22
C PHE A 171 12.20 16.39 7.68
N SER A 172 11.02 16.66 8.23
CA SER A 172 10.84 16.65 9.67
C SER A 172 11.08 15.23 10.13
N THR A 173 12.13 15.03 10.89
CA THR A 173 12.47 13.91 11.78
C THR A 173 11.54 12.70 11.72
N TRP A 174 11.80 11.77 10.82
CA TRP A 174 11.41 10.40 11.01
C TRP A 174 12.43 9.76 11.93
N THR A 175 12.00 9.33 13.10
CA THR A 175 12.81 8.48 13.96
C THR A 175 12.93 7.14 13.28
N THR A 176 14.10 6.83 12.73
CA THR A 176 14.45 5.48 12.33
C THR A 176 14.52 4.65 13.60
N TYR A 177 13.60 3.70 13.77
CA TYR A 177 13.80 2.64 14.74
C TYR A 177 14.81 1.67 14.14
N PRO A 178 15.96 1.42 14.81
CA PRO A 178 16.85 0.37 14.35
C PRO A 178 16.08 -0.95 14.42
N VAL A 179 15.97 -1.63 13.27
CA VAL A 179 15.50 -3.02 13.23
C VAL A 179 16.65 -3.85 13.80
N THR A 180 16.51 -4.32 15.04
CA THR A 180 17.41 -5.29 15.67
C THR A 180 17.00 -6.69 15.33
#